data_3c165f958c127da1493a364d87aeabf3
#
_entry.id   3c165f958c127da1493a364d87aeabf3
#
_cell.length_a   1.000
_cell.length_b   1.000
_cell.length_c   1.000
_cell.angle_alpha   90.00
_cell.angle_beta   90.00
_cell.angle_gamma   90.00
#
_symmetry.space_group_name_H-M   'P 1'
#
loop_
_entity.id
_entity.type
_entity.pdbx_description
1 polymer ?
#
loop_
_entity_poly.entity_id
_entity_poly.type
_entity_poly.pdbx_seq_one_letter_code
_entity_poly.pdbx_strand_id
1 'polypeptide(L)'
;WIKTFRDKTGIDYEIPLLEIPLQILERYRGTASDGRLLPMFSNGELNRELKNIARICSVTRRLTWHCGRHTYATEITLSQGVPIETVSRMLGHSQIATTQIYAKITNDKID
;
A
#
# COMPACT_ATOMS: atom_id res chain seq x y z
N TRP A 1 10.39 -5.21 9.40
CA TRP A 1 10.02 -3.80 9.25
C TRP A 1 10.66 -3.20 8.03
N ILE A 2 9.89 -2.43 7.28
CA ILE A 2 10.40 -1.56 6.22
C ILE A 2 10.55 -0.17 6.81
N LYS A 3 11.76 0.41 6.70
CA LYS A 3 12.06 1.78 7.12
C LYS A 3 12.40 2.60 5.88
N THR A 4 11.67 3.65 5.62
CA THR A 4 11.86 4.48 4.44
C THR A 4 11.26 5.88 4.68
N PHE A 5 11.25 6.70 3.64
CA PHE A 5 10.57 7.99 3.67
C PHE A 5 9.68 8.13 2.45
N ARG A 6 8.67 8.95 2.56
CA ARG A 6 7.76 9.24 1.46
C ARG A 6 8.27 10.44 0.66
N ASP A 7 8.54 10.24 -0.62
CA ASP A 7 9.06 11.30 -1.50
C ASP A 7 8.15 12.54 -1.52
N LYS A 8 6.84 12.32 -1.53
CA LYS A 8 5.86 13.41 -1.62
C LYS A 8 5.86 14.32 -0.39
N THR A 9 6.11 13.79 0.80
CA THR A 9 6.04 14.55 2.07
C THR A 9 7.37 14.68 2.76
N GLY A 10 8.37 13.88 2.40
CA GLY A 10 9.66 13.80 3.10
C GLY A 10 9.59 13.18 4.49
N ILE A 11 8.47 12.63 4.87
CA ILE A 11 8.24 12.04 6.20
C ILE A 11 8.80 10.61 6.24
N ASP A 12 9.62 10.34 7.26
CA ASP A 12 10.07 8.99 7.55
C ASP A 12 8.90 8.14 8.03
N TYR A 13 8.87 6.89 7.59
CA TYR A 13 7.85 5.97 8.06
C TYR A 13 8.41 4.55 8.18
N GLU A 14 7.78 3.76 9.05
CA GLU A 14 8.10 2.37 9.28
C GLU A 14 6.84 1.53 9.14
N ILE A 15 6.96 0.40 8.45
CA ILE A 15 5.84 -0.52 8.24
C ILE A 15 6.25 -1.91 8.72
N PRO A 16 5.48 -2.54 9.62
CA PRO A 16 5.71 -3.93 9.96
C PRO A 16 5.39 -4.83 8.77
N LEU A 17 6.25 -5.82 8.53
CA LEU A 17 6.02 -6.80 7.47
C LEU A 17 5.11 -7.91 8.00
N LEU A 18 3.94 -8.03 7.38
CA LEU A 18 3.04 -9.15 7.60
C LEU A 18 3.58 -10.39 6.88
N GLU A 19 2.96 -11.54 7.14
CA GLU A 19 3.44 -12.83 6.63
C GLU A 19 3.52 -12.89 5.11
N ILE A 20 2.45 -12.48 4.40
CA ILE A 20 2.41 -12.55 2.93
C ILE A 20 3.43 -11.62 2.28
N PRO A 21 3.53 -10.34 2.63
CA PRO A 21 4.61 -9.49 2.14
C PRO A 21 6.00 -10.04 2.40
N LEU A 22 6.22 -10.64 3.57
CA LEU A 22 7.50 -11.25 3.92
C LEU A 22 7.83 -12.42 3.00
N GLN A 23 6.86 -13.28 2.71
CA GLN A 23 7.02 -14.41 1.78
C GLN A 23 7.34 -13.91 0.37
N ILE A 24 6.70 -12.83 -0.08
CA ILE A 24 6.96 -12.23 -1.39
C ILE A 24 8.41 -11.73 -1.47
N LEU A 25 8.87 -11.01 -0.44
CA LEU A 25 10.24 -10.51 -0.40
C LEU A 25 11.26 -11.64 -0.42
N GLU A 26 11.01 -12.73 0.31
CA GLU A 26 11.89 -13.91 0.31
C GLU A 26 11.94 -14.57 -1.08
N ARG A 27 10.81 -14.69 -1.75
CA ARG A 27 10.72 -15.27 -3.09
C ARG A 27 11.56 -14.52 -4.12
N TYR A 28 11.63 -13.20 -4.00
CA TYR A 28 12.35 -12.35 -4.95
C TYR A 28 13.73 -11.91 -4.45
N ARG A 29 14.21 -12.48 -3.33
CA ARG A 29 15.52 -12.15 -2.79
C ARG A 29 16.63 -12.40 -3.83
N GLY A 30 17.44 -11.36 -4.06
CA GLY A 30 18.58 -11.44 -4.97
C GLY A 30 18.21 -11.41 -6.47
N THR A 31 16.94 -11.20 -6.83
CA THR A 31 16.52 -11.14 -8.24
C THR A 31 16.74 -9.76 -8.87
N ALA A 32 16.77 -8.70 -8.06
CA ALA A 32 17.03 -7.35 -8.55
C ALA A 32 18.53 -7.10 -8.59
N SER A 33 19.06 -6.72 -9.76
CA SER A 33 20.50 -6.52 -9.97
C SER A 33 21.06 -5.23 -9.39
N ASP A 34 20.21 -4.30 -8.99
CA ASP A 34 20.58 -2.97 -8.53
C ASP A 34 20.52 -2.80 -6.99
N GLY A 35 20.45 -3.91 -6.25
CA GLY A 35 20.34 -3.90 -4.79
C GLY A 35 18.95 -3.58 -4.24
N ARG A 36 17.95 -3.45 -5.08
CA ARG A 36 16.57 -3.27 -4.64
C ARG A 36 15.98 -4.55 -4.07
N LEU A 37 14.96 -4.41 -3.22
CA LEU A 37 14.26 -5.56 -2.63
C LEU A 37 13.45 -6.33 -3.66
N LEU A 38 12.89 -5.65 -4.64
CA LEU A 38 12.05 -6.23 -5.70
C LEU A 38 12.51 -5.70 -7.06
N PRO A 39 12.35 -6.50 -8.14
CA PRO A 39 12.46 -5.96 -9.49
C PRO A 39 11.40 -4.86 -9.67
N MET A 40 11.81 -3.70 -10.17
CA MET A 40 10.90 -2.55 -10.29
C MET A 40 10.75 -2.13 -11.75
N PHE A 41 9.52 -1.78 -12.08
CA PHE A 41 9.13 -1.20 -13.36
C PHE A 41 8.61 0.22 -13.13
N SER A 42 8.39 0.97 -14.19
CA SER A 42 7.77 2.29 -14.06
C SER A 42 6.32 2.19 -13.58
N ASN A 43 5.80 3.26 -12.98
CA ASN A 43 4.40 3.30 -12.54
C ASN A 43 3.42 3.02 -13.69
N GLY A 44 3.74 3.53 -14.90
CA GLY A 44 2.92 3.26 -16.07
C GLY A 44 2.88 1.79 -16.47
N GLU A 45 4.02 1.13 -16.42
CA GLU A 45 4.12 -0.31 -16.70
C GLU A 45 3.37 -1.14 -15.64
N LEU A 46 3.55 -0.81 -14.37
CA LEU A 46 2.86 -1.50 -13.28
C LEU A 46 1.34 -1.33 -13.37
N ASN A 47 0.86 -0.13 -13.67
CA ASN A 47 -0.57 0.11 -13.84
C ASN A 47 -1.13 -0.60 -15.08
N ARG A 48 -0.35 -0.74 -16.14
CA ARG A 48 -0.73 -1.50 -17.32
C ARG A 48 -0.90 -2.98 -16.99
N GLU A 49 0.02 -3.55 -16.23
CA GLU A 49 -0.07 -4.95 -15.77
C GLU A 49 -1.28 -5.16 -14.85
N LEU A 50 -1.61 -4.19 -13.99
CA LEU A 50 -2.83 -4.27 -13.17
C LEU A 50 -4.10 -4.28 -14.01
N LYS A 51 -4.14 -3.55 -15.14
CA LYS A 51 -5.26 -3.63 -16.08
C LYS A 51 -5.39 -5.03 -16.69
N ASN A 52 -4.27 -5.66 -17.05
CA ASN A 52 -4.26 -7.01 -17.57
C ASN A 52 -4.78 -8.01 -16.53
N ILE A 53 -4.33 -7.91 -15.28
CA ILE A 53 -4.81 -8.73 -14.18
C ILE A 53 -6.31 -8.55 -13.98
N ALA A 54 -6.79 -7.31 -13.96
CA ALA A 54 -8.21 -7.01 -13.80
C ALA A 54 -9.04 -7.66 -14.92
N ARG A 55 -8.57 -7.59 -16.16
CA ARG A 55 -9.23 -8.22 -17.32
C ARG A 55 -9.30 -9.73 -17.18
N ILE A 56 -8.18 -10.37 -16.81
CA ILE A 56 -8.10 -11.82 -16.62
C ILE A 56 -9.02 -12.29 -15.50
N CYS A 57 -9.09 -11.52 -14.40
CA CYS A 57 -9.90 -11.83 -13.22
C CYS A 57 -11.35 -11.32 -13.30
N SER A 58 -11.76 -10.76 -14.44
CA SER A 58 -13.11 -10.20 -14.63
C SER A 58 -13.45 -9.09 -13.60
N VAL A 59 -12.45 -8.32 -13.18
CA VAL A 59 -12.65 -7.17 -12.30
C VAL A 59 -13.05 -5.98 -13.16
N THR A 60 -14.26 -5.46 -12.95
CA THR A 60 -14.80 -4.35 -13.74
C THR A 60 -14.33 -2.98 -13.27
N ARG A 61 -13.85 -2.87 -12.03
CA ARG A 61 -13.34 -1.62 -11.47
C ARG A 61 -11.92 -1.35 -11.99
N ARG A 62 -11.60 -0.07 -12.11
CA ARG A 62 -10.25 0.34 -12.46
C ARG A 62 -9.28 0.03 -11.32
N LEU A 63 -8.29 -0.82 -11.59
CA LEU A 63 -7.21 -1.13 -10.66
C LEU A 63 -5.98 -0.29 -10.96
N THR A 64 -5.44 0.37 -9.93
CA THR A 64 -4.19 1.11 -9.97
C THR A 64 -3.39 0.82 -8.71
N TRP A 65 -2.11 1.16 -8.70
CA TRP A 65 -1.29 1.07 -7.48
C TRP A 65 -1.89 1.85 -6.32
N HIS A 66 -2.50 2.99 -6.60
CA HIS A 66 -3.12 3.83 -5.58
C HIS A 66 -4.30 3.12 -4.90
N CYS A 67 -5.01 2.26 -5.62
CA CYS A 67 -6.06 1.41 -5.03
C CYS A 67 -5.51 0.47 -3.96
N GLY A 68 -4.30 -0.08 -4.18
CA GLY A 68 -3.63 -0.91 -3.17
C GLY A 68 -3.37 -0.15 -1.87
N ARG A 69 -2.92 1.09 -1.98
CA ARG A 69 -2.69 1.96 -0.82
C ARG A 69 -4.00 2.27 -0.08
N HIS A 70 -5.09 2.54 -0.80
CA HIS A 70 -6.42 2.72 -0.21
C HIS A 70 -6.88 1.48 0.53
N THR A 71 -6.76 0.30 -0.10
CA THR A 71 -7.14 -0.98 0.50
C THR A 71 -6.34 -1.25 1.77
N TYR A 72 -5.04 -1.01 1.74
CA TYR A 72 -4.20 -1.16 2.93
C TYR A 72 -4.68 -0.25 4.07
N ALA A 73 -4.93 1.02 3.77
CA ALA A 73 -5.37 1.99 4.78
C ALA A 73 -6.75 1.64 5.37
N THR A 74 -7.67 1.09 4.58
CA THR A 74 -9.04 0.81 5.04
C THR A 74 -9.19 -0.61 5.57
N GLU A 75 -8.92 -1.63 4.76
CA GLU A 75 -9.25 -3.02 5.07
C GLU A 75 -8.19 -3.71 5.93
N ILE A 76 -6.91 -3.40 5.69
CA ILE A 76 -5.81 -4.08 6.38
C ILE A 76 -5.51 -3.45 7.74
N THR A 77 -5.74 -2.13 7.87
CA THR A 77 -5.37 -1.39 9.09
C THR A 77 -6.57 -0.85 9.85
N LEU A 78 -7.26 0.16 9.36
CA LEU A 78 -8.33 0.84 10.12
C LEU A 78 -9.49 -0.09 10.48
N SER A 79 -9.94 -0.94 9.55
CA SER A 79 -11.01 -1.91 9.81
C SER A 79 -10.61 -2.99 10.81
N GLN A 80 -9.32 -3.20 11.03
CA GLN A 80 -8.78 -4.16 12.00
C GLN A 80 -8.45 -3.51 13.35
N GLY A 81 -8.86 -2.27 13.56
CA GLY A 81 -8.69 -1.57 14.83
C GLY A 81 -7.34 -0.89 15.01
N VAL A 82 -6.53 -0.75 13.97
CA VAL A 82 -5.27 0.01 14.06
C VAL A 82 -5.61 1.50 14.24
N PRO A 83 -5.06 2.18 15.28
CA PRO A 83 -5.35 3.60 15.51
C PRO A 83 -4.98 4.47 14.31
N ILE A 84 -5.79 5.50 14.05
CA ILE A 84 -5.61 6.38 12.91
C ILE A 84 -4.25 7.09 12.91
N GLU A 85 -3.73 7.43 14.08
CA GLU A 85 -2.41 8.05 14.23
C GLU A 85 -1.31 7.12 13.74
N THR A 86 -1.43 5.83 14.05
CA THR A 86 -0.49 4.79 13.60
C THR A 86 -0.58 4.62 12.09
N VAL A 87 -1.79 4.54 11.54
CA VAL A 87 -2.01 4.43 10.09
C VAL A 87 -1.43 5.64 9.36
N SER A 88 -1.65 6.84 9.90
CA SER A 88 -1.09 8.07 9.34
C SER A 88 0.44 8.02 9.23
N ARG A 89 1.11 7.52 10.25
CA ARG A 89 2.56 7.32 10.23
C ARG A 89 2.98 6.26 9.22
N MET A 90 2.27 5.14 9.17
CA MET A 90 2.57 4.04 8.25
C MET A 90 2.40 4.44 6.78
N LEU A 91 1.54 5.41 6.50
CA LEU A 91 1.33 5.95 5.16
C LEU A 91 2.25 7.13 4.82
N GLY A 92 3.00 7.62 5.80
CA GLY A 92 3.89 8.78 5.61
C GLY A 92 3.13 10.07 5.38
N HIS A 93 1.93 10.22 5.96
CA HIS A 93 1.17 11.46 5.90
C HIS A 93 1.76 12.52 6.82
N SER A 94 1.92 13.75 6.33
CA SER A 94 2.38 14.88 7.13
C SER A 94 1.29 15.41 8.06
N GLN A 95 0.01 15.17 7.72
CA GLN A 95 -1.15 15.60 8.49
C GLN A 95 -2.14 14.45 8.63
N ILE A 96 -2.66 14.25 9.84
CA ILE A 96 -3.64 13.20 10.12
C ILE A 96 -4.95 13.38 9.36
N ALA A 97 -5.31 14.62 9.01
CA ALA A 97 -6.51 14.92 8.22
C ALA A 97 -6.54 14.15 6.89
N THR A 98 -5.39 13.90 6.29
CA THR A 98 -5.27 13.12 5.06
C THR A 98 -5.69 11.66 5.29
N THR A 99 -5.43 11.11 6.47
CA THR A 99 -5.80 9.74 6.84
C THR A 99 -7.27 9.65 7.27
N GLN A 100 -7.85 10.72 7.82
CA GLN A 100 -9.23 10.76 8.28
C GLN A 100 -10.25 10.47 7.17
N ILE A 101 -9.89 10.73 5.91
CA ILE A 101 -10.72 10.38 4.76
C ILE A 101 -10.97 8.86 4.73
N TYR A 102 -9.95 8.05 5.01
CA TYR A 102 -10.08 6.60 5.05
C TYR A 102 -10.92 6.12 6.24
N ALA A 103 -10.79 6.77 7.39
CA ALA A 103 -11.60 6.46 8.58
C ALA A 103 -13.07 6.68 8.33
N LYS A 104 -13.44 7.73 7.62
CA LYS A 104 -14.81 8.00 7.20
C LYS A 104 -15.38 6.89 6.33
N ILE A 105 -14.62 6.46 5.32
CA ILE A 105 -15.02 5.36 4.43
C ILE A 105 -15.25 4.07 5.23
N THR A 106 -14.38 3.79 6.18
CA THR A 106 -14.48 2.60 7.03
C THR A 106 -15.74 2.64 7.92
N ASN A 107 -16.05 3.79 8.51
CA ASN A 107 -17.24 3.96 9.32
C ASN A 107 -18.52 3.81 8.49
N ASP A 108 -18.54 4.38 7.29
CA ASP A 108 -19.69 4.27 6.39
C ASP A 108 -19.99 2.82 5.99
N LYS A 109 -18.99 1.97 5.97
CA LYS A 109 -19.17 0.52 5.69
C LYS A 109 -19.74 -0.25 6.87
N ILE A 110 -19.52 0.22 8.09
CA ILE A 110 -20.01 -0.45 9.30
C ILE A 110 -21.50 -0.14 9.53
N ASP A 111 -21.93 1.02 9.15
CA ASP A 111 -23.33 1.45 9.24
C ASP A 111 -24.18 0.88 8.10
#